data_d3099e801817f707916e152d74424a9f
#
_entry.id   d3099e801817f707916e152d74424a9f
#
_cell.length_a   1.000
_cell.length_b   1.000
_cell.length_c   1.000
_cell.angle_alpha   90.00
_cell.angle_beta   90.00
_cell.angle_gamma   90.00
#
_symmetry.space_group_name_H-M   'P 1'
#
loop_
_entity.id
_entity.type
_entity.pdbx_description
1 polymer ?
#
loop_
_entity_poly.entity_id
_entity_poly.type
_entity_poly.pdbx_seq_one_letter_code
_entity_poly.pdbx_strand_id
1 'polypeptide(L)'
;MTHVVLFHHVAGLTPGVTALADRWRAAGHEVTAPDLFEGRTFGSVEEGFAFVQSIGGFDEVRSRALAAVTDLPEAVVYAGISMGVVAAQHVAAQRPGAVAGVFLESFVAPEHVGEWPAGAPVQIHGMERDEFFGLEDLEPAREFAAGRDDVDVFTYPGDAHLFVDSSLPSHDPDAAALVDERVLAFLATL
;
A
#
# COMPACT_ATOMS: atom_id res chain seq x y z
N MET A 1 -18.17 2.32 8.30
CA MET A 1 -17.88 1.12 7.44
C MET A 1 -17.34 1.66 6.14
N THR A 2 -16.10 1.41 5.85
CA THR A 2 -15.35 2.03 4.74
C THR A 2 -14.96 0.94 3.76
N HIS A 3 -15.01 1.21 2.47
CA HIS A 3 -14.49 0.30 1.44
C HIS A 3 -13.00 0.59 1.21
N VAL A 4 -12.15 -0.40 1.41
CA VAL A 4 -10.70 -0.33 1.21
C VAL A 4 -10.31 -1.16 -0.01
N VAL A 5 -9.50 -0.60 -0.88
CA VAL A 5 -8.84 -1.35 -1.97
C VAL A 5 -7.38 -1.53 -1.58
N LEU A 6 -6.97 -2.77 -1.31
CA LEU A 6 -5.61 -3.11 -0.89
C LEU A 6 -4.83 -3.73 -2.05
N PHE A 7 -3.88 -3.01 -2.61
CA PHE A 7 -2.97 -3.51 -3.64
C PHE A 7 -1.77 -4.22 -3.01
N HIS A 8 -1.51 -5.44 -3.48
CA HIS A 8 -0.42 -6.28 -3.00
C HIS A 8 0.97 -5.78 -3.45
N HIS A 9 2.00 -6.23 -2.76
CA HIS A 9 3.41 -5.98 -3.08
C HIS A 9 3.93 -6.83 -4.25
N VAL A 10 5.20 -6.65 -4.58
CA VAL A 10 5.86 -7.30 -5.73
C VAL A 10 5.86 -8.83 -5.68
N ALA A 11 5.74 -9.46 -4.50
CA ALA A 11 5.64 -10.91 -4.39
C ALA A 11 4.22 -11.48 -4.72
N GLY A 12 3.26 -10.62 -5.11
CA GLY A 12 1.91 -11.03 -5.50
C GLY A 12 0.89 -11.02 -4.37
N LEU A 13 -0.33 -11.48 -4.65
CA LEU A 13 -1.38 -11.63 -3.65
C LEU A 13 -1.12 -12.87 -2.78
N THR A 14 -0.18 -12.74 -1.87
CA THR A 14 0.26 -13.80 -0.98
C THR A 14 -0.78 -14.14 0.09
N PRO A 15 -0.62 -15.29 0.80
CA PRO A 15 -1.44 -15.58 1.98
C PRO A 15 -1.34 -14.52 3.07
N GLY A 16 -0.19 -13.85 3.24
CA GLY A 16 -0.01 -12.77 4.23
C GLY A 16 -0.78 -11.51 3.86
N VAL A 17 -0.78 -11.09 2.59
CA VAL A 17 -1.62 -9.98 2.11
C VAL A 17 -3.11 -10.30 2.29
N THR A 18 -3.51 -11.53 1.98
CA THR A 18 -4.90 -11.98 2.18
C THR A 18 -5.27 -11.94 3.67
N ALA A 19 -4.37 -12.41 4.55
CA ALA A 19 -4.59 -12.38 5.99
C ALA A 19 -4.69 -10.93 6.54
N LEU A 20 -3.91 -9.99 6.02
CA LEU A 20 -4.04 -8.56 6.34
C LEU A 20 -5.42 -8.03 5.95
N ALA A 21 -5.86 -8.29 4.72
CA ALA A 21 -7.18 -7.91 4.25
C ALA A 21 -8.30 -8.52 5.12
N ASP A 22 -8.16 -9.78 5.55
CA ASP A 22 -9.13 -10.46 6.40
C ASP A 22 -9.20 -9.87 7.81
N ARG A 23 -8.08 -9.39 8.38
CA ARG A 23 -8.09 -8.67 9.66
C ARG A 23 -8.90 -7.37 9.56
N TRP A 24 -8.74 -6.62 8.47
CA TRP A 24 -9.51 -5.39 8.27
C TRP A 24 -11.00 -5.66 7.99
N ARG A 25 -11.32 -6.77 7.29
CA ARG A 25 -12.72 -7.25 7.16
C ARG A 25 -13.33 -7.62 8.51
N ALA A 26 -12.57 -8.33 9.35
CA ALA A 26 -13.01 -8.70 10.68
C ALA A 26 -13.26 -7.49 11.61
N ALA A 27 -12.58 -6.37 11.35
CA ALA A 27 -12.81 -5.09 12.03
C ALA A 27 -14.04 -4.31 11.49
N GLY A 28 -14.74 -4.84 10.46
CA GLY A 28 -16.00 -4.28 9.96
C GLY A 28 -15.86 -3.41 8.71
N HIS A 29 -14.72 -3.44 8.02
CA HIS A 29 -14.53 -2.77 6.74
C HIS A 29 -14.82 -3.71 5.57
N GLU A 30 -15.22 -3.16 4.44
CA GLU A 30 -15.24 -3.90 3.18
C GLU A 30 -13.85 -3.80 2.55
N VAL A 31 -13.21 -4.94 2.19
CA VAL A 31 -11.86 -4.92 1.63
C VAL A 31 -11.82 -5.70 0.32
N THR A 32 -11.47 -5.02 -0.76
CA THR A 32 -11.13 -5.63 -2.03
C THR A 32 -9.61 -5.70 -2.15
N ALA A 33 -9.06 -6.89 -2.33
CA ALA A 33 -7.63 -7.10 -2.60
C ALA A 33 -7.49 -7.70 -4.00
N PRO A 34 -7.35 -6.88 -5.05
CA PRO A 34 -7.26 -7.39 -6.41
C PRO A 34 -5.94 -8.11 -6.64
N ASP A 35 -6.00 -9.22 -7.36
CA ASP A 35 -4.81 -9.94 -7.82
C ASP A 35 -4.33 -9.35 -9.15
N LEU A 36 -3.24 -8.60 -9.11
CA LEU A 36 -2.63 -7.99 -10.28
C LEU A 36 -1.73 -8.97 -11.06
N PHE A 37 -1.49 -10.17 -10.52
CA PHE A 37 -0.53 -11.14 -11.06
C PHE A 37 -1.16 -12.46 -11.51
N GLU A 38 -2.48 -12.53 -11.58
CA GLU A 38 -3.22 -13.69 -12.10
C GLU A 38 -2.88 -15.01 -11.38
N GLY A 39 -2.86 -14.98 -10.05
CA GLY A 39 -2.57 -16.12 -9.18
C GLY A 39 -1.09 -16.39 -8.95
N ARG A 40 -0.19 -15.57 -9.49
CA ARG A 40 1.25 -15.78 -9.30
C ARG A 40 1.73 -15.14 -8.01
N THR A 41 2.54 -15.90 -7.27
CA THR A 41 3.25 -15.43 -6.08
C THR A 41 4.71 -15.81 -6.15
N PHE A 42 5.57 -15.04 -5.47
CA PHE A 42 7.01 -15.18 -5.52
C PHE A 42 7.58 -15.26 -4.10
N GLY A 43 8.71 -15.97 -3.95
CA GLY A 43 9.36 -16.15 -2.66
C GLY A 43 10.33 -15.05 -2.29
N SER A 44 10.66 -14.16 -3.22
CA SER A 44 11.58 -13.03 -2.99
C SER A 44 11.14 -11.78 -3.77
N VAL A 45 11.67 -10.64 -3.32
CA VAL A 45 11.47 -9.33 -3.98
C VAL A 45 12.07 -9.35 -5.39
N GLU A 46 13.24 -9.96 -5.57
CA GLU A 46 13.93 -10.05 -6.86
C GLU A 46 13.14 -10.85 -7.89
N GLU A 47 12.56 -11.99 -7.50
CA GLU A 47 11.71 -12.80 -8.39
C GLU A 47 10.46 -12.02 -8.82
N GLY A 48 9.84 -11.32 -7.88
CA GLY A 48 8.69 -10.47 -8.15
C GLY A 48 9.02 -9.32 -9.09
N PHE A 49 10.12 -8.62 -8.87
CA PHE A 49 10.58 -7.56 -9.78
C PHE A 49 10.89 -8.10 -11.18
N ALA A 50 11.54 -9.25 -11.29
CA ALA A 50 11.79 -9.90 -12.59
C ALA A 50 10.48 -10.20 -13.33
N PHE A 51 9.45 -10.65 -12.61
CA PHE A 51 8.12 -10.84 -13.17
C PHE A 51 7.50 -9.51 -13.63
N VAL A 52 7.51 -8.47 -12.80
CA VAL A 52 6.99 -7.14 -13.17
C VAL A 52 7.67 -6.64 -14.45
N GLN A 53 8.98 -6.75 -14.57
CA GLN A 53 9.68 -6.38 -15.79
C GLN A 53 9.23 -7.21 -17.01
N SER A 54 8.96 -8.51 -16.81
CA SER A 54 8.56 -9.42 -17.87
C SER A 54 7.17 -9.12 -18.47
N ILE A 55 6.29 -8.50 -17.66
CA ILE A 55 4.91 -8.19 -18.08
C ILE A 55 4.76 -6.77 -18.65
N GLY A 56 5.81 -5.94 -18.62
CA GLY A 56 5.75 -4.55 -19.12
C GLY A 56 6.08 -3.49 -18.09
N GLY A 57 6.61 -3.89 -16.91
CA GLY A 57 7.03 -2.98 -15.86
C GLY A 57 5.88 -2.36 -15.06
N PHE A 58 6.17 -1.27 -14.39
CA PHE A 58 5.17 -0.57 -13.56
C PHE A 58 4.01 0.02 -14.36
N ASP A 59 4.17 0.29 -15.65
CA ASP A 59 3.07 0.79 -16.48
C ASP A 59 1.97 -0.26 -16.64
N GLU A 60 2.34 -1.53 -16.80
CA GLU A 60 1.37 -2.63 -16.82
C GLU A 60 0.70 -2.81 -15.44
N VAL A 61 1.47 -2.71 -14.33
CA VAL A 61 0.90 -2.76 -12.97
C VAL A 61 -0.14 -1.67 -12.76
N ARG A 62 0.14 -0.43 -13.16
CA ARG A 62 -0.80 0.71 -13.10
C ARG A 62 -2.05 0.46 -13.94
N SER A 63 -1.88 -0.08 -15.15
CA SER A 63 -2.98 -0.42 -16.06
C SER A 63 -3.90 -1.48 -15.43
N ARG A 64 -3.34 -2.56 -14.88
CA ARG A 64 -4.10 -3.61 -14.19
C ARG A 64 -4.80 -3.09 -12.95
N ALA A 65 -4.15 -2.22 -12.19
CA ALA A 65 -4.75 -1.61 -11.00
C ALA A 65 -5.97 -0.74 -11.36
N LEU A 66 -5.89 0.09 -12.40
CA LEU A 66 -7.04 0.87 -12.90
C LEU A 66 -8.17 -0.04 -13.36
N ALA A 67 -7.88 -1.09 -14.11
CA ALA A 67 -8.86 -2.06 -14.57
C ALA A 67 -9.58 -2.76 -13.40
N ALA A 68 -8.82 -3.12 -12.36
CA ALA A 68 -9.34 -3.85 -11.19
C ALA A 68 -10.35 -3.03 -10.35
N VAL A 69 -10.35 -1.70 -10.46
CA VAL A 69 -11.24 -0.83 -9.69
C VAL A 69 -12.39 -0.23 -10.49
N THR A 70 -12.50 -0.59 -11.77
CA THR A 70 -13.47 0.05 -12.69
C THR A 70 -14.91 -0.05 -12.19
N ASP A 71 -15.30 -1.18 -11.63
CA ASP A 71 -16.66 -1.47 -11.17
C ASP A 71 -16.86 -1.21 -9.65
N LEU A 72 -15.82 -0.71 -8.95
CA LEU A 72 -15.90 -0.40 -7.53
C LEU A 72 -16.53 0.99 -7.29
N PRO A 73 -17.12 1.21 -6.09
CA PRO A 73 -17.60 2.54 -5.70
C PRO A 73 -16.53 3.62 -5.85
N GLU A 74 -16.92 4.86 -6.06
CA GLU A 74 -15.97 5.99 -6.12
C GLU A 74 -15.34 6.29 -4.75
N ALA A 75 -16.17 6.25 -3.69
CA ALA A 75 -15.74 6.56 -2.33
C ALA A 75 -15.02 5.35 -1.69
N VAL A 76 -13.71 5.27 -1.86
CA VAL A 76 -12.85 4.19 -1.33
C VAL A 76 -11.58 4.73 -0.69
N VAL A 77 -11.02 3.96 0.24
CA VAL A 77 -9.66 4.12 0.73
C VAL A 77 -8.73 3.32 -0.16
N TYR A 78 -7.70 3.96 -0.69
CA TYR A 78 -6.67 3.28 -1.44
C TYR A 78 -5.51 2.88 -0.53
N ALA A 79 -5.27 1.59 -0.41
CA ALA A 79 -4.18 1.02 0.36
C ALA A 79 -3.21 0.25 -0.55
N GLY A 80 -1.95 0.24 -0.19
CA GLY A 80 -0.95 -0.54 -0.91
C GLY A 80 0.21 -0.95 -0.03
N ILE A 81 0.90 -2.02 -0.42
CA ILE A 81 2.12 -2.49 0.20
C ILE A 81 3.24 -2.43 -0.85
N SER A 82 4.33 -1.70 -0.60
CA SER A 82 5.49 -1.58 -1.49
C SER A 82 5.05 -1.22 -2.93
N MET A 83 5.27 -2.06 -3.93
CA MET A 83 4.75 -1.87 -5.29
C MET A 83 3.26 -1.49 -5.33
N GLY A 84 2.46 -2.03 -4.42
CA GLY A 84 1.04 -1.72 -4.31
C GLY A 84 0.75 -0.25 -3.98
N VAL A 85 1.69 0.46 -3.35
CA VAL A 85 1.58 1.91 -3.10
C VAL A 85 1.62 2.70 -4.41
N VAL A 86 2.50 2.29 -5.36
CA VAL A 86 2.54 2.87 -6.71
C VAL A 86 1.18 2.74 -7.41
N ALA A 87 0.55 1.56 -7.28
CA ALA A 87 -0.78 1.31 -7.82
C ALA A 87 -1.84 2.17 -7.14
N ALA A 88 -1.85 2.20 -5.80
CA ALA A 88 -2.82 2.95 -4.98
C ALA A 88 -2.77 4.46 -5.29
N GLN A 89 -1.59 5.06 -5.28
CA GLN A 89 -1.40 6.47 -5.57
C GLN A 89 -1.79 6.81 -7.01
N HIS A 90 -1.36 5.99 -7.99
CA HIS A 90 -1.70 6.21 -9.39
C HIS A 90 -3.22 6.14 -9.64
N VAL A 91 -3.90 5.14 -9.09
CA VAL A 91 -5.36 5.01 -9.23
C VAL A 91 -6.08 6.20 -8.59
N ALA A 92 -5.67 6.61 -7.38
CA ALA A 92 -6.26 7.75 -6.71
C ALA A 92 -6.09 9.07 -7.47
N ALA A 93 -4.95 9.24 -8.17
CA ALA A 93 -4.69 10.41 -9.02
C ALA A 93 -5.54 10.43 -10.31
N GLN A 94 -5.97 9.26 -10.80
CA GLN A 94 -6.72 9.13 -12.06
C GLN A 94 -8.23 9.00 -11.84
N ARG A 95 -8.67 8.59 -10.65
CA ARG A 95 -10.07 8.28 -10.34
C ARG A 95 -10.56 9.16 -9.20
N PRO A 96 -11.71 9.88 -9.37
CA PRO A 96 -12.26 10.70 -8.30
C PRO A 96 -12.75 9.85 -7.11
N GLY A 97 -12.89 10.49 -5.94
CA GLY A 97 -13.59 9.91 -4.80
C GLY A 97 -12.68 9.18 -3.80
N ALA A 98 -11.35 9.30 -3.89
CA ALA A 98 -10.48 8.79 -2.84
C ALA A 98 -10.83 9.39 -1.47
N VAL A 99 -11.17 8.53 -0.51
CA VAL A 99 -11.53 8.92 0.86
C VAL A 99 -10.29 9.13 1.72
N ALA A 100 -9.31 8.24 1.58
CA ALA A 100 -8.04 8.27 2.31
C ALA A 100 -6.98 7.38 1.63
N GLY A 101 -5.74 7.48 2.10
CA GLY A 101 -4.62 6.60 1.71
C GLY A 101 -4.00 5.85 2.90
N VAL A 102 -3.62 4.59 2.67
CA VAL A 102 -2.80 3.79 3.59
C VAL A 102 -1.63 3.20 2.81
N PHE A 103 -0.44 3.72 3.05
CA PHE A 103 0.75 3.34 2.31
C PHE A 103 1.72 2.60 3.21
N LEU A 104 1.94 1.33 2.91
CA LEU A 104 2.78 0.44 3.70
C LEU A 104 4.08 0.15 2.93
N GLU A 105 5.21 0.48 3.56
CA GLU A 105 6.56 0.14 3.11
C GLU A 105 6.99 0.74 1.76
N SER A 106 6.31 1.80 1.32
CA SER A 106 6.71 2.64 0.21
C SER A 106 5.97 3.97 0.23
N PHE A 107 6.52 4.94 -0.49
CA PHE A 107 5.87 6.19 -0.88
C PHE A 107 6.49 6.69 -2.18
N VAL A 108 5.67 7.12 -3.11
CA VAL A 108 6.16 7.69 -4.37
C VAL A 108 5.79 9.17 -4.43
N ALA A 109 6.77 10.00 -4.72
CA ALA A 109 6.54 11.43 -4.87
C ALA A 109 5.51 11.73 -5.99
N PRO A 110 4.60 12.72 -5.79
CA PRO A 110 3.48 12.98 -6.71
C PRO A 110 3.89 13.19 -8.17
N GLU A 111 5.06 13.74 -8.43
CA GLU A 111 5.58 13.95 -9.78
C GLU A 111 5.75 12.68 -10.60
N HIS A 112 5.80 11.50 -9.95
CA HIS A 112 5.98 10.21 -10.62
C HIS A 112 4.69 9.39 -10.77
N VAL A 113 3.65 9.69 -9.98
CA VAL A 113 2.41 8.90 -9.95
C VAL A 113 1.14 9.74 -10.14
N GLY A 114 1.26 11.06 -10.03
CA GLY A 114 0.16 12.02 -10.06
C GLY A 114 -0.17 12.57 -8.67
N GLU A 115 -0.85 13.72 -8.64
CA GLU A 115 -1.20 14.41 -7.40
C GLU A 115 -2.18 13.60 -6.56
N TRP A 116 -1.88 13.51 -5.26
CA TRP A 116 -2.81 12.93 -4.30
C TRP A 116 -4.04 13.84 -4.12
N PRO A 117 -5.27 13.29 -4.10
CA PRO A 117 -6.49 14.08 -3.97
C PRO A 117 -6.50 14.97 -2.72
N ALA A 118 -6.78 16.27 -2.91
CA ALA A 118 -6.79 17.23 -1.84
C ALA A 118 -7.87 16.90 -0.79
N GLY A 119 -7.50 16.93 0.49
CA GLY A 119 -8.39 16.65 1.62
C GLY A 119 -8.62 15.17 1.90
N ALA A 120 -8.00 14.25 1.17
CA ALA A 120 -7.96 12.84 1.50
C ALA A 120 -6.77 12.57 2.45
N PRO A 121 -7.01 12.23 3.73
CA PRO A 121 -5.94 12.01 4.69
C PRO A 121 -5.14 10.74 4.36
N VAL A 122 -3.87 10.72 4.81
CA VAL A 122 -2.93 9.64 4.48
C VAL A 122 -2.18 9.15 5.71
N GLN A 123 -2.03 7.83 5.83
CA GLN A 123 -1.03 7.22 6.70
C GLN A 123 0.05 6.52 5.88
N ILE A 124 1.31 6.75 6.24
CA ILE A 124 2.49 6.15 5.62
C ILE A 124 3.27 5.41 6.69
N HIS A 125 3.63 4.15 6.43
CA HIS A 125 4.28 3.27 7.39
C HIS A 125 5.47 2.55 6.76
N GLY A 126 6.62 2.47 7.46
CA GLY A 126 7.76 1.67 7.01
C GLY A 126 8.88 1.60 8.04
N MET A 127 9.83 0.71 7.85
CA MET A 127 11.00 0.60 8.73
C MET A 127 12.06 1.62 8.40
N GLU A 128 12.74 2.15 9.45
CA GLU A 128 13.70 3.26 9.34
C GLU A 128 14.93 2.95 8.48
N ARG A 129 15.34 1.68 8.43
CA ARG A 129 16.52 1.22 7.69
C ARG A 129 16.20 0.24 6.56
N ASP A 130 14.93 0.11 6.20
CA ASP A 130 14.50 -0.60 4.99
C ASP A 130 15.20 0.03 3.77
N GLU A 131 15.82 -0.78 2.93
CA GLU A 131 16.58 -0.32 1.77
C GLU A 131 15.73 0.45 0.74
N PHE A 132 14.42 0.15 0.66
CA PHE A 132 13.49 0.87 -0.20
C PHE A 132 12.86 2.05 0.56
N PHE A 133 12.05 1.76 1.58
CA PHE A 133 11.33 2.83 2.30
C PHE A 133 12.28 3.73 3.08
N GLY A 134 13.10 3.16 3.95
CA GLY A 134 13.94 3.93 4.88
C GLY A 134 15.00 4.78 4.19
N LEU A 135 15.60 4.25 3.11
CA LEU A 135 16.70 4.92 2.42
C LEU A 135 16.27 5.73 1.20
N GLU A 136 15.15 5.39 0.55
CA GLU A 136 14.72 6.05 -0.68
C GLU A 136 13.42 6.84 -0.51
N ASP A 137 12.37 6.25 0.11
CA ASP A 137 11.03 6.81 0.11
C ASP A 137 10.70 7.68 1.34
N LEU A 138 11.42 7.52 2.45
CA LEU A 138 11.10 8.17 3.73
C LEU A 138 11.24 9.70 3.66
N GLU A 139 12.26 10.23 2.99
CA GLU A 139 12.41 11.68 2.87
C GLU A 139 11.34 12.28 1.96
N PRO A 140 11.04 11.74 0.76
CA PRO A 140 9.86 12.14 -0.02
C PRO A 140 8.55 12.08 0.76
N ALA A 141 8.34 11.05 1.59
CA ALA A 141 7.15 10.96 2.43
C ALA A 141 7.06 12.08 3.47
N ARG A 142 8.19 12.45 4.10
CA ARG A 142 8.28 13.58 5.04
C ARG A 142 8.07 14.92 4.35
N GLU A 143 8.63 15.11 3.17
CA GLU A 143 8.40 16.30 2.36
C GLU A 143 6.93 16.45 1.99
N PHE A 144 6.28 15.35 1.59
CA PHE A 144 4.84 15.33 1.30
C PHE A 144 3.99 15.64 2.53
N ALA A 145 4.39 15.18 3.73
CA ALA A 145 3.70 15.47 4.99
C ALA A 145 3.95 16.89 5.52
N ALA A 146 5.01 17.57 5.04
CA ALA A 146 5.40 18.87 5.57
C ALA A 146 4.30 19.92 5.40
N GLY A 147 3.83 20.48 6.53
CA GLY A 147 2.77 21.48 6.55
C GLY A 147 1.36 20.94 6.26
N ARG A 148 1.16 19.62 6.32
CA ARG A 148 -0.12 18.94 6.16
C ARG A 148 -0.55 18.29 7.48
N ASP A 149 -1.70 18.67 7.99
CA ASP A 149 -2.28 18.09 9.22
C ASP A 149 -3.08 16.80 8.93
N ASP A 150 -3.20 16.43 7.65
CA ASP A 150 -3.92 15.26 7.16
C ASP A 150 -3.00 14.11 6.70
N VAL A 151 -1.70 14.19 7.01
CA VAL A 151 -0.70 13.16 6.64
C VAL A 151 0.14 12.76 7.85
N ASP A 152 0.09 11.48 8.20
CA ASP A 152 0.93 10.88 9.23
C ASP A 152 2.00 9.98 8.62
N VAL A 153 3.25 10.12 9.06
CA VAL A 153 4.36 9.23 8.68
C VAL A 153 4.85 8.50 9.92
N PHE A 154 4.68 7.19 9.94
CA PHE A 154 5.10 6.31 11.03
C PHE A 154 6.32 5.50 10.63
N THR A 155 7.37 5.58 11.43
CA THR A 155 8.55 4.73 11.25
C THR A 155 8.66 3.69 12.36
N TYR A 156 9.22 2.55 12.02
CA TYR A 156 9.44 1.41 12.93
C TYR A 156 10.93 1.06 12.98
N PRO A 157 11.46 0.65 14.15
CA PRO A 157 12.82 0.15 14.24
C PRO A 157 12.98 -1.11 13.40
N GLY A 158 14.02 -1.18 12.57
CA GLY A 158 14.29 -2.35 11.73
C GLY A 158 14.72 -1.97 10.32
N ASP A 159 14.94 -3.01 9.52
CA ASP A 159 15.43 -2.93 8.15
C ASP A 159 14.70 -3.91 7.20
N ALA A 160 13.69 -4.63 7.71
CA ALA A 160 12.96 -5.60 6.92
C ALA A 160 11.99 -4.91 5.95
N HIS A 161 12.09 -5.27 4.66
CA HIS A 161 11.07 -4.95 3.66
C HIS A 161 10.01 -6.03 3.62
N LEU A 162 8.75 -5.67 3.39
CA LEU A 162 7.55 -6.54 3.42
C LEU A 162 7.29 -7.15 4.81
N PHE A 163 7.63 -6.43 5.89
CA PHE A 163 7.47 -6.91 7.26
C PHE A 163 6.02 -7.12 7.69
N VAL A 164 5.05 -6.50 7.00
CA VAL A 164 3.62 -6.68 7.29
C VAL A 164 3.06 -8.00 6.77
N ASP A 165 3.77 -8.68 5.85
CA ASP A 165 3.32 -9.93 5.25
C ASP A 165 3.69 -11.14 6.11
N SER A 166 2.69 -11.73 6.78
CA SER A 166 2.88 -12.86 7.69
C SER A 166 3.29 -14.18 7.02
N SER A 167 3.32 -14.24 5.69
CA SER A 167 3.74 -15.42 4.93
C SER A 167 5.19 -15.35 4.44
N LEU A 168 5.87 -14.23 4.64
CA LEU A 168 7.25 -14.02 4.20
C LEU A 168 8.24 -14.12 5.38
N PRO A 169 9.51 -14.50 5.10
CA PRO A 169 10.54 -14.57 6.14
C PRO A 169 10.89 -13.22 6.77
N SER A 170 10.61 -12.11 6.09
CA SER A 170 10.83 -10.74 6.56
C SER A 170 9.77 -10.26 7.57
N HIS A 171 8.75 -11.08 7.87
CA HIS A 171 7.68 -10.69 8.77
C HIS A 171 8.17 -10.32 10.17
N ASP A 172 7.81 -9.14 10.62
CA ASP A 172 7.99 -8.69 12.01
C ASP A 172 6.61 -8.59 12.67
N PRO A 173 6.24 -9.56 13.54
CA PRO A 173 4.89 -9.61 14.10
C PRO A 173 4.58 -8.43 15.02
N ASP A 174 5.56 -7.88 15.73
CA ASP A 174 5.36 -6.77 16.65
C ASP A 174 5.15 -5.45 15.89
N ALA A 175 5.98 -5.20 14.88
CA ALA A 175 5.83 -4.03 14.02
C ALA A 175 4.53 -4.13 13.20
N ALA A 176 4.21 -5.29 12.63
CA ALA A 176 2.99 -5.51 11.87
C ALA A 176 1.72 -5.31 12.70
N ALA A 177 1.71 -5.79 13.97
CA ALA A 177 0.59 -5.56 14.88
C ALA A 177 0.38 -4.07 15.18
N LEU A 178 1.46 -3.30 15.33
CA LEU A 178 1.38 -1.86 15.56
C LEU A 178 0.91 -1.10 14.31
N VAL A 179 1.27 -1.57 13.11
CA VAL A 179 0.70 -1.06 11.84
C VAL A 179 -0.80 -1.30 11.81
N ASP A 180 -1.25 -2.54 12.08
CA ASP A 180 -2.68 -2.88 12.09
C ASP A 180 -3.47 -2.02 13.09
N GLU A 181 -2.96 -1.84 14.32
CA GLU A 181 -3.59 -1.00 15.33
C GLU A 181 -3.80 0.43 14.83
N ARG A 182 -2.76 1.04 14.25
CA ARG A 182 -2.81 2.43 13.74
C ARG A 182 -3.73 2.56 12.54
N VAL A 183 -3.63 1.64 11.59
CA VAL A 183 -4.48 1.64 10.39
C VAL A 183 -5.95 1.45 10.76
N LEU A 184 -6.28 0.51 11.64
CA LEU A 184 -7.67 0.30 12.08
C LEU A 184 -8.21 1.50 12.88
N ALA A 185 -7.39 2.13 13.72
CA ALA A 185 -7.77 3.37 14.39
C ALA A 185 -8.05 4.49 13.38
N PHE A 186 -7.22 4.64 12.36
CA PHE A 186 -7.41 5.61 11.29
C PHE A 186 -8.67 5.34 10.47
N LEU A 187 -8.88 4.12 10.01
CA LEU A 187 -10.07 3.72 9.25
C LEU A 187 -11.37 3.95 10.03
N ALA A 188 -11.32 3.85 11.37
CA ALA A 188 -12.47 4.11 12.23
C ALA A 188 -12.85 5.61 12.31
N THR A 189 -11.98 6.52 11.89
CA THR A 189 -12.26 7.97 11.84
C THR A 189 -12.94 8.41 10.54
N LEU A 190 -12.93 7.56 9.52
CA LEU A 190 -13.52 7.80 8.20
C LEU A 190 -14.97 7.32 8.13
#